data_10a9ad17f4034d95d6e5728fdd623736
#
_entry.id   10a9ad17f4034d95d6e5728fdd623736
#
_cell.length_a   1.000
_cell.length_b   1.000
_cell.length_c   1.000
_cell.angle_alpha   90.00
_cell.angle_beta   90.00
_cell.angle_gamma   90.00
#
_symmetry.space_group_name_H-M   'P 1'
#
loop_
_entity.id
_entity.type
_entity.pdbx_description
1 polymer ?
#
loop_
_entity_poly.entity_id
_entity_poly.type
_entity_poly.pdbx_seq_one_letter_code
_entity_poly.pdbx_strand_id
1 'polypeptide(L)'
;MKSFKKLAQTALLAGLLASAALGLDKFQSLDKAFENEQNTIIETFSFWCGGCYHHHELGTLAKIKEKLPNFTYKIYPLTEVPFGEEFGRLYAYAQSKDEVAGLDATQKNSAMHKLADAYFVAIFKRKINYTDSRTFTKLGLKTLGISQKELDEFVKSPKGQRIYKDYNKASVVTEAYGATPSFTINGKYFLLLQDIRGLDEMVDVIKDASKK
;
A
#
# COMPACT_ATOMS: atom_id res chain seq x y z
N MET A 1 7.58 84.26 -19.86
CA MET A 1 8.11 82.93 -20.23
C MET A 1 7.39 81.93 -19.26
N LYS A 2 6.50 81.09 -19.78
CA LYS A 2 5.57 80.27 -19.05
C LYS A 2 6.15 78.87 -18.91
N SER A 3 6.35 78.43 -17.65
CA SER A 3 6.76 77.06 -17.33
C SER A 3 5.55 76.19 -17.07
N PHE A 4 5.34 75.19 -17.88
CA PHE A 4 4.28 74.17 -17.69
C PHE A 4 4.78 73.07 -16.77
N LYS A 5 4.19 72.95 -15.57
CA LYS A 5 4.33 71.77 -14.75
C LYS A 5 3.37 70.68 -15.22
N LYS A 6 3.88 69.59 -15.71
CA LYS A 6 3.11 68.38 -15.98
C LYS A 6 3.08 67.52 -14.68
N LEU A 7 1.90 67.36 -14.13
CA LEU A 7 1.63 66.37 -13.09
C LEU A 7 1.62 64.98 -13.77
N ALA A 8 2.55 64.15 -13.37
CA ALA A 8 2.48 62.72 -13.66
C ALA A 8 1.64 62.05 -12.58
N GLN A 9 0.45 61.56 -12.95
CA GLN A 9 -0.35 60.66 -12.13
C GLN A 9 0.22 59.26 -12.25
N THR A 10 0.86 58.78 -11.19
CA THR A 10 1.31 57.41 -11.07
C THR A 10 0.12 56.60 -10.56
N ALA A 11 -0.51 55.82 -11.46
CA ALA A 11 -1.50 54.84 -11.10
C ALA A 11 -0.78 53.66 -10.44
N LEU A 12 -1.01 53.48 -9.15
CA LEU A 12 -0.57 52.30 -8.40
C LEU A 12 -1.52 51.16 -8.75
N LEU A 13 -1.12 50.28 -9.69
CA LEU A 13 -1.74 48.97 -9.89
C LEU A 13 -1.29 48.08 -8.73
N ALA A 14 -2.16 47.96 -7.73
CA ALA A 14 -2.08 46.91 -6.73
C ALA A 14 -2.43 45.58 -7.40
N GLY A 15 -1.41 44.91 -7.93
CA GLY A 15 -1.54 43.52 -8.36
C GLY A 15 -1.80 42.65 -7.14
N LEU A 16 -3.02 42.18 -7.00
CA LEU A 16 -3.30 41.03 -6.15
C LEU A 16 -2.55 39.83 -6.71
N LEU A 17 -1.37 39.58 -6.20
CA LEU A 17 -0.73 38.27 -6.30
C LEU A 17 -1.58 37.30 -5.46
N ALA A 18 -2.58 36.68 -6.10
CA ALA A 18 -3.14 35.46 -5.59
C ALA A 18 -1.99 34.43 -5.57
N SER A 19 -1.38 34.27 -4.40
CA SER A 19 -0.51 33.16 -4.11
C SER A 19 -1.37 31.90 -4.22
N ALA A 20 -1.48 31.35 -5.43
CA ALA A 20 -1.83 29.96 -5.58
C ALA A 20 -0.72 29.22 -4.81
N ALA A 21 -1.02 28.79 -3.59
CA ALA A 21 -0.26 27.77 -2.92
C ALA A 21 -0.28 26.59 -3.88
N LEU A 22 0.82 26.38 -4.58
CA LEU A 22 1.09 25.14 -5.31
C LEU A 22 1.19 24.07 -4.22
N GLY A 23 0.04 23.56 -3.80
CA GLY A 23 -0.04 22.34 -3.01
C GLY A 23 0.55 21.26 -3.90
N LEU A 24 1.81 20.91 -3.64
CA LEU A 24 2.41 19.75 -4.27
C LEU A 24 1.49 18.57 -3.94
N ASP A 25 0.96 17.93 -4.96
CA ASP A 25 0.13 16.74 -4.77
C ASP A 25 0.93 15.72 -3.94
N LYS A 26 0.35 15.24 -2.83
CA LYS A 26 0.98 14.24 -1.95
C LYS A 26 0.82 12.82 -2.49
N PHE A 27 0.67 12.71 -3.80
CA PHE A 27 0.63 11.47 -4.55
C PHE A 27 1.23 11.69 -5.94
N GLN A 28 1.70 10.60 -6.54
CA GLN A 28 2.21 10.58 -7.91
C GLN A 28 1.52 9.47 -8.70
N SER A 29 1.59 9.56 -10.04
CA SER A 29 1.04 8.53 -10.91
C SER A 29 2.11 7.52 -11.28
N LEU A 30 1.71 6.26 -11.37
CA LEU A 30 2.48 5.25 -12.10
C LEU A 30 2.48 5.58 -13.59
N ASP A 31 3.54 5.22 -14.30
CA ASP A 31 3.63 5.38 -15.76
C ASP A 31 2.50 4.64 -16.48
N LYS A 32 2.15 3.46 -15.97
CA LYS A 32 1.02 2.66 -16.46
C LYS A 32 0.13 2.24 -15.31
N ALA A 33 -1.15 2.53 -15.42
CA ALA A 33 -2.15 2.08 -14.46
C ALA A 33 -2.32 0.55 -14.52
N PHE A 34 -2.59 -0.06 -13.38
CA PHE A 34 -2.97 -1.47 -13.29
C PHE A 34 -4.39 -1.67 -13.84
N GLU A 35 -4.54 -2.69 -14.65
CA GLU A 35 -5.86 -3.08 -15.15
C GLU A 35 -6.73 -3.65 -14.01
N ASN A 36 -8.03 -3.39 -14.08
CA ASN A 36 -9.05 -3.90 -13.14
C ASN A 36 -8.84 -3.52 -11.67
N GLU A 37 -8.22 -2.35 -11.43
CA GLU A 37 -8.00 -1.81 -10.08
C GLU A 37 -8.76 -0.50 -9.84
N GLN A 38 -9.87 -0.27 -10.57
CA GLN A 38 -10.76 0.85 -10.30
C GLN A 38 -11.43 0.69 -8.93
N ASN A 39 -11.56 1.79 -8.22
CA ASN A 39 -12.15 1.83 -6.89
C ASN A 39 -11.43 0.91 -5.87
N THR A 40 -10.10 0.80 -5.98
CA THR A 40 -9.26 0.02 -5.07
C THR A 40 -8.29 0.89 -4.28
N ILE A 41 -7.99 0.45 -3.08
CA ILE A 41 -6.85 0.89 -2.28
C ILE A 41 -5.98 -0.33 -2.04
N ILE A 42 -4.74 -0.29 -2.53
CA ILE A 42 -3.80 -1.40 -2.45
C ILE A 42 -2.65 -0.99 -1.53
N GLU A 43 -2.45 -1.71 -0.43
CA GLU A 43 -1.23 -1.60 0.37
C GLU A 43 -0.19 -2.58 -0.17
N THR A 44 0.99 -2.07 -0.52
CA THR A 44 2.18 -2.87 -0.81
C THR A 44 3.06 -2.92 0.43
N PHE A 45 3.44 -4.11 0.86
CA PHE A 45 4.23 -4.29 2.07
C PHE A 45 5.33 -5.34 1.93
N SER A 46 6.30 -5.28 2.85
CA SER A 46 7.27 -6.35 3.07
C SER A 46 7.22 -6.77 4.54
N PHE A 47 7.28 -8.07 4.80
CA PHE A 47 7.38 -8.58 6.18
C PHE A 47 8.74 -8.27 6.85
N TRP A 48 9.73 -7.80 6.08
CA TRP A 48 11.00 -7.27 6.58
C TRP A 48 10.95 -5.77 6.91
N CYS A 49 9.87 -5.09 6.60
CA CYS A 49 9.76 -3.64 6.71
C CYS A 49 9.22 -3.22 8.09
N GLY A 50 10.01 -2.49 8.86
CA GLY A 50 9.57 -1.96 10.17
C GLY A 50 8.42 -0.97 10.08
N GLY A 51 8.36 -0.13 9.03
CA GLY A 51 7.24 0.75 8.76
C GLY A 51 5.96 -0.04 8.48
N CYS A 52 6.05 -1.12 7.69
CA CYS A 52 4.91 -2.00 7.42
C CYS A 52 4.40 -2.67 8.70
N TYR A 53 5.31 -3.14 9.55
CA TYR A 53 4.93 -3.67 10.86
C TYR A 53 4.20 -2.62 11.71
N HIS A 54 4.67 -1.39 11.73
CA HIS A 54 4.01 -0.30 12.46
C HIS A 54 2.60 -0.01 11.92
N HIS A 55 2.42 0.08 10.60
CA HIS A 55 1.10 0.23 9.97
C HIS A 55 0.18 -0.95 10.28
N HIS A 56 0.70 -2.17 10.29
CA HIS A 56 -0.03 -3.37 10.67
C HIS A 56 -0.50 -3.32 12.15
N GLU A 57 0.38 -2.98 13.09
CA GLU A 57 0.02 -2.84 14.52
C GLU A 57 -1.03 -1.75 14.74
N LEU A 58 -0.92 -0.61 14.06
CA LEU A 58 -1.90 0.47 14.12
C LEU A 58 -3.23 0.14 13.46
N GLY A 59 -3.29 -0.89 12.62
CA GLY A 59 -4.46 -1.21 11.81
C GLY A 59 -4.80 -0.10 10.80
N THR A 60 -3.78 0.50 10.20
CA THR A 60 -3.93 1.68 9.32
C THR A 60 -4.94 1.44 8.22
N LEU A 61 -4.83 0.33 7.47
CA LEU A 61 -5.74 0.04 6.36
C LEU A 61 -7.19 -0.18 6.84
N ALA A 62 -7.39 -0.82 7.99
CA ALA A 62 -8.71 -0.99 8.59
C ALA A 62 -9.35 0.37 8.95
N LYS A 63 -8.57 1.28 9.54
CA LYS A 63 -9.04 2.63 9.88
C LYS A 63 -9.34 3.49 8.64
N ILE A 64 -8.58 3.30 7.56
CA ILE A 64 -8.90 3.93 6.26
C ILE A 64 -10.24 3.40 5.76
N LYS A 65 -10.47 2.08 5.83
CA LYS A 65 -11.73 1.45 5.42
C LYS A 65 -12.93 1.95 6.19
N GLU A 66 -12.80 2.17 7.50
CA GLU A 66 -13.87 2.78 8.31
C GLU A 66 -14.29 4.16 7.78
N LYS A 67 -13.33 4.96 7.27
CA LYS A 67 -13.57 6.30 6.74
C LYS A 67 -13.95 6.30 5.25
N LEU A 68 -13.55 5.29 4.50
CA LEU A 68 -13.74 5.14 3.05
C LEU A 68 -14.32 3.75 2.71
N PRO A 69 -15.52 3.39 3.18
CA PRO A 69 -16.06 2.03 3.10
C PRO A 69 -16.37 1.55 1.67
N ASN A 70 -16.45 2.47 0.72
CA ASN A 70 -16.86 2.15 -0.66
C ASN A 70 -15.71 1.67 -1.56
N PHE A 71 -14.47 1.62 -1.06
CA PHE A 71 -13.34 1.07 -1.79
C PHE A 71 -13.18 -0.43 -1.55
N THR A 72 -12.63 -1.11 -2.54
CA THR A 72 -12.09 -2.46 -2.36
C THR A 72 -10.67 -2.37 -1.81
N TYR A 73 -10.38 -3.14 -0.77
CA TYR A 73 -9.08 -3.12 -0.07
C TYR A 73 -8.28 -4.37 -0.41
N LYS A 74 -7.05 -4.16 -0.86
CA LYS A 74 -6.11 -5.24 -1.21
C LYS A 74 -4.78 -5.01 -0.51
N ILE A 75 -4.08 -6.09 -0.23
CA ILE A 75 -2.70 -6.05 0.30
C ILE A 75 -1.86 -6.99 -0.56
N TYR A 76 -0.76 -6.46 -1.11
CA TYR A 76 0.16 -7.22 -1.92
C TYR A 76 1.54 -7.27 -1.26
N PRO A 77 2.04 -8.46 -0.93
CA PRO A 77 3.38 -8.63 -0.41
C PRO A 77 4.43 -8.42 -1.50
N LEU A 78 5.54 -7.80 -1.15
CA LEU A 78 6.71 -7.74 -2.01
C LEU A 78 7.39 -9.12 -2.04
N THR A 79 7.49 -9.72 -3.22
CA THR A 79 8.04 -11.07 -3.41
C THR A 79 9.52 -11.08 -3.77
N GLU A 80 10.09 -9.95 -4.15
CA GLU A 80 11.49 -9.79 -4.58
C GLU A 80 12.42 -9.40 -3.42
N VAL A 81 12.18 -10.00 -2.26
CA VAL A 81 13.00 -9.85 -1.06
C VAL A 81 13.41 -11.24 -0.56
N PRO A 82 14.42 -11.38 0.31
CA PRO A 82 14.76 -12.68 0.89
C PRO A 82 13.54 -13.39 1.47
N PHE A 83 13.27 -14.64 1.08
CA PHE A 83 12.08 -15.44 1.40
C PHE A 83 10.74 -14.84 0.92
N GLY A 84 10.78 -13.86 0.03
CA GLY A 84 9.57 -13.20 -0.49
C GLY A 84 8.71 -14.13 -1.33
N GLU A 85 9.31 -15.04 -2.10
CA GLU A 85 8.55 -16.05 -2.85
C GLU A 85 7.80 -17.01 -1.91
N GLU A 86 8.46 -17.51 -0.88
CA GLU A 86 7.86 -18.42 0.11
C GLU A 86 6.69 -17.73 0.81
N PHE A 87 6.92 -16.47 1.24
CA PHE A 87 5.88 -15.69 1.87
C PHE A 87 4.71 -15.43 0.92
N GLY A 88 4.99 -15.02 -0.32
CA GLY A 88 3.97 -14.76 -1.34
C GLY A 88 3.09 -15.97 -1.63
N ARG A 89 3.68 -17.18 -1.70
CA ARG A 89 2.92 -18.44 -1.88
C ARG A 89 1.98 -18.71 -0.70
N LEU A 90 2.47 -18.56 0.52
CA LEU A 90 1.68 -18.69 1.75
C LEU A 90 0.58 -17.62 1.84
N TYR A 91 0.91 -16.38 1.47
CA TYR A 91 -0.01 -15.26 1.50
C TYR A 91 -1.12 -15.41 0.45
N ALA A 92 -0.79 -15.94 -0.75
CA ALA A 92 -1.78 -16.26 -1.78
C ALA A 92 -2.76 -17.36 -1.32
N TYR A 93 -2.26 -18.36 -0.58
CA TYR A 93 -3.12 -19.35 0.03
C TYR A 93 -4.05 -18.71 1.07
N ALA A 94 -3.50 -17.86 1.95
CA ALA A 94 -4.27 -17.12 2.95
C ALA A 94 -5.37 -16.26 2.30
N GLN A 95 -5.02 -15.49 1.26
CA GLN A 95 -5.99 -14.70 0.49
C GLN A 95 -7.11 -15.58 -0.09
N SER A 96 -6.75 -16.73 -0.65
CA SER A 96 -7.74 -17.68 -1.19
C SER A 96 -8.73 -18.19 -0.14
N LYS A 97 -8.28 -18.38 1.10
CA LYS A 97 -9.14 -18.77 2.24
C LYS A 97 -10.06 -17.62 2.64
N ASP A 98 -9.52 -16.41 2.71
CA ASP A 98 -10.29 -15.22 3.09
C ASP A 98 -11.35 -14.88 2.02
N GLU A 99 -11.03 -15.00 0.74
CA GLU A 99 -12.01 -14.84 -0.35
C GLU A 99 -13.22 -15.79 -0.20
N VAL A 100 -12.97 -17.05 0.16
CA VAL A 100 -14.05 -18.03 0.40
C VAL A 100 -14.86 -17.69 1.63
N ALA A 101 -14.22 -17.13 2.66
CA ALA A 101 -14.86 -16.72 3.91
C ALA A 101 -15.54 -15.34 3.84
N GLY A 102 -15.42 -14.61 2.72
CA GLY A 102 -15.92 -13.24 2.59
C GLY A 102 -15.16 -12.25 3.47
N LEU A 103 -13.89 -12.55 3.76
CA LEU A 103 -13.00 -11.70 4.54
C LEU A 103 -11.99 -11.01 3.63
N ASP A 104 -11.45 -9.90 4.11
CA ASP A 104 -10.30 -9.25 3.48
C ASP A 104 -9.18 -8.99 4.51
N ALA A 105 -8.03 -8.54 4.04
CA ALA A 105 -6.85 -8.36 4.87
C ALA A 105 -6.96 -7.23 5.91
N THR A 106 -7.99 -6.38 5.84
CA THR A 106 -8.24 -5.35 6.87
C THR A 106 -8.80 -5.93 8.16
N GLN A 107 -9.33 -7.16 8.11
CA GLN A 107 -10.00 -7.81 9.23
C GLN A 107 -8.99 -8.66 10.02
N LYS A 108 -8.88 -8.40 11.33
CA LYS A 108 -7.92 -9.10 12.23
C LYS A 108 -8.12 -10.63 12.28
N ASN A 109 -9.31 -11.11 12.00
CA ASN A 109 -9.61 -12.55 11.96
C ASN A 109 -9.28 -13.20 10.60
N SER A 110 -8.91 -12.42 9.58
CA SER A 110 -8.52 -12.96 8.27
C SER A 110 -7.23 -13.81 8.34
N ALA A 111 -7.10 -14.76 7.44
CA ALA A 111 -5.90 -15.60 7.34
C ALA A 111 -4.69 -14.77 6.88
N MET A 112 -4.89 -13.81 5.98
CA MET A 112 -3.86 -12.87 5.54
C MET A 112 -3.31 -12.06 6.72
N HIS A 113 -4.18 -11.48 7.54
CA HIS A 113 -3.76 -10.69 8.70
C HIS A 113 -2.99 -11.53 9.70
N LYS A 114 -3.50 -12.71 10.06
CA LYS A 114 -2.84 -13.64 11.00
C LYS A 114 -1.47 -14.09 10.49
N LEU A 115 -1.34 -14.35 9.19
CA LEU A 115 -0.08 -14.75 8.59
C LEU A 115 0.95 -13.61 8.65
N ALA A 116 0.57 -12.40 8.24
CA ALA A 116 1.44 -11.23 8.32
C ALA A 116 1.87 -10.95 9.77
N ASP A 117 0.94 -10.98 10.72
CA ASP A 117 1.22 -10.81 12.16
C ASP A 117 2.24 -11.84 12.67
N ALA A 118 2.10 -13.11 12.31
CA ALA A 118 3.01 -14.16 12.74
C ALA A 118 4.46 -13.88 12.31
N TYR A 119 4.67 -13.40 11.08
CA TYR A 119 6.02 -13.05 10.58
C TYR A 119 6.52 -11.75 11.18
N PHE A 120 5.70 -10.72 11.29
CA PHE A 120 6.06 -9.48 11.96
C PHE A 120 6.48 -9.70 13.41
N VAL A 121 5.70 -10.48 14.17
CA VAL A 121 6.03 -10.83 15.56
C VAL A 121 7.31 -11.64 15.63
N ALA A 122 7.51 -12.61 14.74
CA ALA A 122 8.74 -13.41 14.72
C ALA A 122 9.97 -12.53 14.48
N ILE A 123 9.92 -11.62 13.51
CA ILE A 123 11.04 -10.80 13.09
C ILE A 123 11.26 -9.63 14.07
N PHE A 124 10.22 -8.85 14.36
CA PHE A 124 10.38 -7.59 15.08
C PHE A 124 10.30 -7.72 16.60
N LYS A 125 9.47 -8.63 17.12
CA LYS A 125 9.36 -8.85 18.58
C LYS A 125 10.30 -9.93 19.08
N ARG A 126 10.33 -11.09 18.41
CA ARG A 126 11.15 -12.25 18.84
C ARG A 126 12.56 -12.22 18.27
N LYS A 127 12.87 -11.30 17.34
CA LYS A 127 14.18 -11.12 16.70
C LYS A 127 14.69 -12.39 16.02
N ILE A 128 13.80 -13.19 15.44
CA ILE A 128 14.17 -14.39 14.72
C ILE A 128 14.82 -13.97 13.40
N ASN A 129 16.05 -14.41 13.19
CA ASN A 129 16.75 -14.26 11.92
C ASN A 129 16.60 -15.58 11.13
N TYR A 130 15.85 -15.54 10.04
CA TYR A 130 15.67 -16.70 9.18
C TYR A 130 16.88 -16.85 8.24
N THR A 131 17.44 -18.05 8.19
CA THR A 131 18.61 -18.37 7.36
C THR A 131 18.31 -19.45 6.31
N ASP A 132 17.13 -20.09 6.39
CA ASP A 132 16.71 -21.13 5.44
C ASP A 132 15.20 -21.10 5.19
N SER A 133 14.82 -21.45 3.96
CA SER A 133 13.42 -21.47 3.48
C SER A 133 12.55 -22.46 4.23
N ARG A 134 13.10 -23.57 4.72
CA ARG A 134 12.32 -24.60 5.41
C ARG A 134 11.81 -24.08 6.76
N THR A 135 12.68 -23.49 7.56
CA THR A 135 12.32 -22.91 8.85
C THR A 135 11.36 -21.73 8.66
N PHE A 136 11.61 -20.90 7.64
CA PHE A 136 10.74 -19.80 7.29
C PHE A 136 9.33 -20.30 6.93
N THR A 137 9.20 -21.20 5.95
CA THR A 137 7.91 -21.74 5.48
C THR A 137 7.17 -22.48 6.58
N LYS A 138 7.86 -23.18 7.49
CA LYS A 138 7.24 -23.91 8.62
C LYS A 138 6.39 -23.00 9.52
N LEU A 139 6.78 -21.75 9.74
CA LEU A 139 5.98 -20.79 10.50
C LEU A 139 4.64 -20.54 9.79
N GLY A 140 4.67 -20.25 8.49
CA GLY A 140 3.46 -19.98 7.71
C GLY A 140 2.52 -21.16 7.63
N LEU A 141 3.04 -22.37 7.35
CA LEU A 141 2.26 -23.61 7.32
C LEU A 141 1.55 -23.84 8.66
N LYS A 142 2.29 -23.67 9.78
CA LYS A 142 1.72 -23.80 11.12
C LYS A 142 0.63 -22.76 11.38
N THR A 143 0.85 -21.51 10.98
CA THR A 143 -0.10 -20.41 11.17
C THR A 143 -1.39 -20.64 10.39
N LEU A 144 -1.28 -21.18 9.18
CA LEU A 144 -2.42 -21.48 8.31
C LEU A 144 -3.08 -22.83 8.59
N GLY A 145 -2.43 -23.69 9.39
CA GLY A 145 -2.93 -25.03 9.71
C GLY A 145 -2.93 -25.98 8.52
N ILE A 146 -1.95 -25.86 7.63
CA ILE A 146 -1.86 -26.63 6.37
C ILE A 146 -0.53 -27.40 6.26
N SER A 147 -0.53 -28.42 5.41
CA SER A 147 0.66 -29.16 5.02
C SER A 147 1.39 -28.50 3.85
N GLN A 148 2.68 -28.83 3.67
CA GLN A 148 3.44 -28.43 2.50
C GLN A 148 2.77 -28.91 1.19
N LYS A 149 2.23 -30.14 1.20
CA LYS A 149 1.54 -30.70 0.04
C LYS A 149 0.33 -29.87 -0.38
N GLU A 150 -0.49 -29.43 0.56
CA GLU A 150 -1.65 -28.56 0.28
C GLU A 150 -1.22 -27.21 -0.31
N LEU A 151 -0.14 -26.62 0.22
CA LEU A 151 0.42 -25.39 -0.35
C LEU A 151 0.90 -25.61 -1.78
N ASP A 152 1.66 -26.69 -2.04
CA ASP A 152 2.20 -27.01 -3.37
C ASP A 152 1.09 -27.26 -4.41
N GLU A 153 0.02 -27.95 -4.01
CA GLU A 153 -1.16 -28.18 -4.85
C GLU A 153 -1.88 -26.86 -5.16
N PHE A 154 -2.07 -26.02 -4.14
CA PHE A 154 -2.70 -24.71 -4.32
C PHE A 154 -1.90 -23.82 -5.28
N VAL A 155 -0.59 -23.72 -5.10
CA VAL A 155 0.30 -22.87 -5.93
C VAL A 155 0.26 -23.29 -7.41
N LYS A 156 0.08 -24.60 -7.70
CA LYS A 156 -0.08 -25.13 -9.05
C LYS A 156 -1.47 -24.91 -9.64
N SER A 157 -2.47 -24.60 -8.82
CA SER A 157 -3.84 -24.40 -9.27
C SER A 157 -4.00 -23.09 -10.06
N PRO A 158 -4.96 -22.99 -10.99
CA PRO A 158 -5.24 -21.74 -11.71
C PRO A 158 -5.54 -20.57 -10.77
N LYS A 159 -6.23 -20.82 -9.64
CA LYS A 159 -6.54 -19.79 -8.62
C LYS A 159 -5.25 -19.31 -7.93
N GLY A 160 -4.40 -20.23 -7.51
CA GLY A 160 -3.13 -19.88 -6.85
C GLY A 160 -2.21 -19.08 -7.76
N GLN A 161 -2.07 -19.49 -9.01
CA GLN A 161 -1.26 -18.79 -10.01
C GLN A 161 -1.79 -17.38 -10.29
N ARG A 162 -3.12 -17.20 -10.42
CA ARG A 162 -3.75 -15.90 -10.64
C ARG A 162 -3.49 -14.97 -9.48
N ILE A 163 -3.74 -15.39 -8.23
CA ILE A 163 -3.53 -14.57 -7.03
C ILE A 163 -2.06 -14.19 -6.91
N TYR A 164 -1.14 -15.16 -7.04
CA TYR A 164 0.29 -14.90 -6.92
C TYR A 164 0.81 -13.93 -7.99
N LYS A 165 0.29 -14.02 -9.22
CA LYS A 165 0.65 -13.11 -10.32
C LYS A 165 0.30 -11.65 -10.02
N ASP A 166 -0.79 -11.40 -9.29
CA ASP A 166 -1.19 -10.04 -8.92
C ASP A 166 -0.16 -9.36 -8.01
N TYR A 167 0.64 -10.13 -7.28
CA TYR A 167 1.68 -9.58 -6.40
C TYR A 167 2.85 -8.92 -7.15
N ASN A 168 3.01 -9.19 -8.45
CA ASN A 168 3.98 -8.47 -9.28
C ASN A 168 3.70 -6.94 -9.31
N LYS A 169 2.45 -6.53 -9.02
CA LYS A 169 2.09 -5.12 -8.90
C LYS A 169 2.83 -4.44 -7.74
N ALA A 170 3.19 -5.19 -6.69
CA ALA A 170 3.95 -4.68 -5.56
C ALA A 170 5.35 -4.19 -5.98
N SER A 171 6.06 -4.97 -6.81
CA SER A 171 7.37 -4.57 -7.33
C SER A 171 7.30 -3.30 -8.16
N VAL A 172 6.31 -3.18 -9.06
CA VAL A 172 6.11 -1.97 -9.88
C VAL A 172 5.91 -0.73 -9.01
N VAL A 173 5.08 -0.80 -7.95
CA VAL A 173 4.87 0.32 -7.03
C VAL A 173 6.14 0.63 -6.25
N THR A 174 6.84 -0.40 -5.78
CA THR A 174 8.07 -0.23 -4.99
C THR A 174 9.20 0.36 -5.84
N GLU A 175 9.32 0.01 -7.11
CA GLU A 175 10.27 0.61 -8.04
C GLU A 175 9.96 2.11 -8.27
N ALA A 176 8.68 2.46 -8.43
CA ALA A 176 8.26 3.84 -8.66
C ALA A 176 8.40 4.73 -7.41
N TYR A 177 8.08 4.20 -6.22
CA TYR A 177 8.07 4.95 -4.96
C TYR A 177 9.40 4.83 -4.19
N GLY A 178 10.12 3.73 -4.35
CA GLY A 178 11.40 3.46 -3.67
C GLY A 178 11.28 2.92 -2.24
N ALA A 179 10.08 2.66 -1.72
CA ALA A 179 9.87 2.24 -0.33
C ALA A 179 8.61 1.39 -0.11
N THR A 180 8.57 0.72 1.06
CA THR A 180 7.38 0.11 1.65
C THR A 180 7.20 0.63 3.08
N PRO A 181 5.95 0.72 3.63
CA PRO A 181 4.71 0.46 2.91
C PRO A 181 4.45 1.51 1.82
N SER A 182 3.68 1.17 0.81
CA SER A 182 3.13 2.12 -0.15
C SER A 182 1.63 1.86 -0.35
N PHE A 183 0.89 2.91 -0.72
CA PHE A 183 -0.57 2.82 -0.93
C PHE A 183 -0.88 3.30 -2.33
N THR A 184 -1.51 2.45 -3.13
CA THR A 184 -1.90 2.77 -4.50
C THR A 184 -3.41 2.90 -4.60
N ILE A 185 -3.87 3.97 -5.24
CA ILE A 185 -5.29 4.31 -5.41
C ILE A 185 -5.68 4.09 -6.87
N ASN A 186 -6.78 3.37 -7.10
CA ASN A 186 -7.31 3.07 -8.43
C ASN A 186 -6.27 2.39 -9.35
N GLY A 187 -5.28 1.72 -8.77
CA GLY A 187 -4.19 1.12 -9.53
C GLY A 187 -3.30 2.10 -10.28
N LYS A 188 -3.40 3.41 -10.00
CA LYS A 188 -2.71 4.44 -10.77
C LYS A 188 -1.90 5.42 -9.93
N TYR A 189 -2.41 5.86 -8.80
CA TYR A 189 -1.78 6.89 -7.98
C TYR A 189 -1.21 6.28 -6.71
N PHE A 190 0.07 6.51 -6.41
CA PHE A 190 0.67 6.11 -5.14
C PHE A 190 0.91 7.31 -4.24
N LEU A 191 0.71 7.12 -2.93
CA LEU A 191 0.86 8.17 -1.93
C LEU A 191 2.32 8.43 -1.59
N LEU A 192 2.68 9.71 -1.39
CA LEU A 192 3.98 10.14 -0.86
C LEU A 192 3.88 10.18 0.68
N LEU A 193 4.07 9.05 1.34
CA LEU A 193 3.84 8.92 2.78
C LEU A 193 4.72 9.84 3.63
N GLN A 194 5.92 10.19 3.16
CA GLN A 194 6.81 11.13 3.84
C GLN A 194 6.22 12.54 3.97
N ASP A 195 5.23 12.89 3.11
CA ASP A 195 4.58 14.20 3.08
C ASP A 195 3.23 14.19 3.81
N ILE A 196 2.82 13.06 4.38
CA ILE A 196 1.52 12.84 5.03
C ILE A 196 1.68 12.77 6.55
N ARG A 197 0.96 13.63 7.28
CA ARG A 197 1.09 13.81 8.74
C ARG A 197 0.01 13.08 9.55
N GLY A 198 -0.35 11.88 9.14
CA GLY A 198 -1.29 11.05 9.90
C GLY A 198 -2.53 10.62 9.12
N LEU A 199 -3.41 9.90 9.81
CA LEU A 199 -4.51 9.17 9.17
C LEU A 199 -5.53 10.07 8.48
N ASP A 200 -5.93 11.19 9.10
CA ASP A 200 -6.96 12.06 8.53
C ASP A 200 -6.47 12.72 7.23
N GLU A 201 -5.24 13.20 7.22
CA GLU A 201 -4.63 13.74 6.03
C GLU A 201 -4.44 12.65 4.95
N MET A 202 -4.06 11.43 5.34
CA MET A 202 -3.97 10.30 4.42
C MET A 202 -5.30 10.01 3.74
N VAL A 203 -6.40 10.02 4.48
CA VAL A 203 -7.76 9.85 3.95
C VAL A 203 -8.13 10.96 2.96
N ASP A 204 -7.77 12.20 3.25
CA ASP A 204 -8.07 13.32 2.34
C ASP A 204 -7.24 13.25 1.06
N VAL A 205 -5.96 12.88 1.15
CA VAL A 205 -5.10 12.64 -0.02
C VAL A 205 -5.63 11.48 -0.88
N ILE A 206 -6.13 10.39 -0.27
CA ILE A 206 -6.76 9.28 -0.99
C ILE A 206 -7.99 9.76 -1.76
N LYS A 207 -8.88 10.56 -1.11
CA LYS A 207 -10.06 11.13 -1.79
C LYS A 207 -9.68 11.99 -2.98
N ASP A 208 -8.62 12.79 -2.85
CA ASP A 208 -8.19 13.67 -3.94
C ASP A 208 -7.55 12.87 -5.08
N ALA A 209 -6.71 11.89 -4.79
CA ALA A 209 -6.16 10.98 -5.79
C ALA A 209 -7.25 10.18 -6.52
N SER A 210 -8.34 9.82 -5.82
CA SER A 210 -9.44 9.02 -6.40
C SER A 210 -10.33 9.77 -7.40
N LYS A 211 -10.26 11.11 -7.42
CA LYS A 211 -11.03 11.96 -8.33
C LYS A 211 -10.32 12.25 -9.66
N LYS A 212 -9.03 11.89 -9.76
CA LYS A 212 -8.20 12.10 -10.95
C LYS A 212 -8.37 10.97 -11.95
#